data_e69737033025ed33fbb2112632f7c308
#
_entry.id   e69737033025ed33fbb2112632f7c308
#
_cell.length_a   1.000
_cell.length_b   1.000
_cell.length_c   1.000
_cell.angle_alpha   90.00
_cell.angle_beta   90.00
_cell.angle_gamma   90.00
#
_symmetry.space_group_name_H-M   'P 1'
#
loop_
_entity.id
_entity.type
_entity.pdbx_description
1 polymer ?
#
loop_
_entity_poly.entity_id
_entity_poly.type
_entity_poly.pdbx_seq_one_letter_code
_entity_poly.pdbx_strand_id
1 'polypeptide(L)'
;LPIFVDMSTTVQIVNKSHHPLPEYVTTGSSGMDIRAFLTSPISMAPMERVLIPTGLFLALPENWEAQIRPRSGLAIKQGLTCLNTPGTIDADYRGELKVILINLSTEAQVILDGDRIAQMVFQKIEKVILEKVETVEATERGSGGFGHTGKK
;
A
#
# COMPACT_ATOMS: atom_id res chain seq x y z
N LEU A 1 15.55 18.74 31.92
CA LEU A 1 14.92 17.54 31.33
C LEU A 1 14.65 17.82 29.85
N PRO A 2 15.13 16.98 28.92
CA PRO A 2 14.79 17.17 27.51
C PRO A 2 13.29 16.98 27.36
N ILE A 3 12.61 18.00 26.80
CA ILE A 3 11.24 17.87 26.36
C ILE A 3 11.27 16.95 25.13
N PHE A 4 10.86 15.69 25.28
CA PHE A 4 10.58 14.83 24.15
C PHE A 4 9.33 15.39 23.46
N VAL A 5 9.53 16.20 22.43
CA VAL A 5 8.46 16.55 21.50
C VAL A 5 8.12 15.25 20.76
N ASP A 6 6.93 14.72 20.99
CA ASP A 6 6.41 13.63 20.18
C ASP A 6 6.28 14.13 18.74
N MET A 7 7.19 13.69 17.87
CA MET A 7 7.26 14.05 16.45
C MET A 7 6.30 13.22 15.60
N SER A 8 5.42 12.43 16.22
CA SER A 8 4.46 11.60 15.51
C SER A 8 3.43 12.46 14.78
N THR A 9 3.18 12.12 13.51
CA THR A 9 2.13 12.73 12.72
C THR A 9 0.82 12.01 12.99
N THR A 10 -0.26 12.76 13.22
CA THR A 10 -1.59 12.20 13.43
C THR A 10 -2.33 12.07 12.10
N VAL A 11 -2.89 10.90 11.84
CA VAL A 11 -3.80 10.61 10.73
C VAL A 11 -5.18 10.31 11.32
N GLN A 12 -6.20 11.04 10.85
CA GLN A 12 -7.57 10.75 11.24
C GLN A 12 -8.10 9.55 10.44
N ILE A 13 -8.81 8.67 11.12
CA ILE A 13 -9.36 7.45 10.50
C ILE A 13 -10.80 7.22 10.98
N VAL A 14 -11.68 6.87 10.03
CA VAL A 14 -12.99 6.30 10.32
C VAL A 14 -12.94 4.81 10.02
N ASN A 15 -13.35 4.00 10.98
CA ASN A 15 -13.47 2.55 10.85
C ASN A 15 -14.95 2.15 10.92
N LYS A 16 -15.51 1.73 9.80
CA LYS A 16 -16.87 1.19 9.69
C LYS A 16 -16.91 -0.33 9.76
N SER A 17 -15.75 -1.00 9.85
CA SER A 17 -15.68 -2.44 10.06
C SER A 17 -15.83 -2.78 11.55
N HIS A 18 -16.02 -4.07 11.83
CA HIS A 18 -15.98 -4.60 13.20
C HIS A 18 -14.58 -5.06 13.62
N HIS A 19 -13.57 -4.88 12.73
CA HIS A 19 -12.19 -5.23 13.01
C HIS A 19 -11.48 -4.12 13.79
N PRO A 20 -10.41 -4.44 14.54
CA PRO A 20 -9.60 -3.41 15.21
C PRO A 20 -8.94 -2.48 14.21
N LEU A 21 -8.56 -1.28 14.66
CA LEU A 21 -7.75 -0.36 13.87
C LEU A 21 -6.42 -1.02 13.49
N PRO A 22 -5.89 -0.69 12.29
CA PRO A 22 -4.52 -1.06 11.95
C PRO A 22 -3.52 -0.52 12.97
N GLU A 23 -2.51 -1.31 13.29
CA GLU A 23 -1.47 -0.94 14.26
C GLU A 23 -0.09 -1.44 13.81
N TYR A 24 0.96 -0.80 14.31
CA TYR A 24 2.32 -1.31 14.21
C TYR A 24 2.51 -2.46 15.20
N VAL A 25 2.85 -3.65 14.70
CA VAL A 25 3.02 -4.83 15.56
C VAL A 25 4.26 -4.72 16.44
N THR A 26 5.31 -4.06 15.92
CA THR A 26 6.55 -3.79 16.65
C THR A 26 6.96 -2.32 16.48
N THR A 27 7.83 -1.82 17.35
CA THR A 27 8.36 -0.44 17.24
C THR A 27 9.15 -0.20 15.96
N GLY A 28 9.70 -1.24 15.35
CA GLY A 28 10.44 -1.18 14.09
C GLY A 28 9.59 -1.47 12.85
N SER A 29 8.29 -1.71 12.99
CA SER A 29 7.40 -1.98 11.86
C SER A 29 7.23 -0.72 11.01
N SER A 30 7.33 -0.86 9.67
CA SER A 30 7.09 0.23 8.72
C SER A 30 5.65 0.25 8.23
N GLY A 31 4.96 -0.89 8.26
CA GLY A 31 3.59 -1.05 7.78
C GLY A 31 2.64 -1.57 8.85
N MET A 32 1.37 -1.29 8.63
CA MET A 32 0.25 -1.83 9.41
C MET A 32 -0.57 -2.77 8.53
N ASP A 33 -0.94 -3.94 9.04
CA ASP A 33 -1.79 -4.87 8.29
C ASP A 33 -3.19 -4.31 8.07
N ILE A 34 -3.72 -4.49 6.86
CA ILE A 34 -5.07 -4.13 6.45
C ILE A 34 -5.90 -5.41 6.30
N ARG A 35 -7.09 -5.40 6.89
CA ARG A 35 -7.99 -6.55 6.87
C ARG A 35 -9.11 -6.39 5.87
N ALA A 36 -9.51 -7.50 5.26
CA ALA A 36 -10.74 -7.58 4.49
C ALA A 36 -11.96 -7.39 5.41
N PHE A 37 -12.93 -6.61 4.95
CA PHE A 37 -14.23 -6.45 5.61
C PHE A 37 -15.31 -6.96 4.67
N LEU A 38 -15.76 -8.20 4.91
CA LEU A 38 -16.63 -8.96 4.02
C LEU A 38 -17.87 -9.48 4.74
N THR A 39 -18.98 -9.53 4.03
CA THR A 39 -20.21 -10.19 4.51
C THR A 39 -20.25 -11.69 4.16
N SER A 40 -19.45 -12.11 3.18
CA SER A 40 -19.29 -13.50 2.76
C SER A 40 -17.89 -13.73 2.17
N PRO A 41 -17.38 -14.97 2.20
CA PRO A 41 -16.10 -15.30 1.58
C PRO A 41 -16.06 -14.94 0.08
N ILE A 42 -14.92 -14.52 -0.39
CA ILE A 42 -14.65 -14.27 -1.82
C ILE A 42 -13.71 -15.35 -2.33
N SER A 43 -14.13 -16.09 -3.35
CA SER A 43 -13.28 -17.04 -4.08
C SER A 43 -12.73 -16.35 -5.32
N MET A 44 -11.41 -16.37 -5.48
CA MET A 44 -10.67 -15.77 -6.60
C MET A 44 -10.07 -16.88 -7.46
N ALA A 45 -10.55 -17.05 -8.67
CA ALA A 45 -9.95 -17.95 -9.66
C ALA A 45 -8.52 -17.49 -10.04
N PRO A 46 -7.68 -18.38 -10.63
CA PRO A 46 -6.40 -17.96 -11.21
C PRO A 46 -6.56 -16.77 -12.17
N MET A 47 -5.68 -15.78 -12.05
CA MET A 47 -5.67 -14.52 -12.82
C MET A 47 -6.87 -13.59 -12.55
N GLU A 48 -7.77 -13.93 -11.66
CA GLU A 48 -8.86 -13.06 -11.24
C GLU A 48 -8.35 -11.93 -10.35
N ARG A 49 -8.90 -10.73 -10.56
CA ARG A 49 -8.70 -9.56 -9.71
C ARG A 49 -10.00 -9.14 -9.06
N VAL A 50 -9.93 -8.79 -7.79
CA VAL A 50 -11.10 -8.38 -7.00
C VAL A 50 -10.77 -7.16 -6.16
N LEU A 51 -11.72 -6.24 -6.07
CA LEU A 51 -11.66 -5.07 -5.20
C LEU A 51 -12.20 -5.44 -3.81
N ILE A 52 -11.32 -5.52 -2.82
CA ILE A 52 -11.68 -5.94 -1.46
C ILE A 52 -11.92 -4.71 -0.59
N PRO A 53 -13.10 -4.56 0.02
CA PRO A 53 -13.39 -3.48 0.96
C PRO A 53 -12.69 -3.71 2.31
N THR A 54 -12.41 -2.62 3.02
CA THR A 54 -11.78 -2.64 4.35
C THR A 54 -12.60 -1.96 5.43
N GLY A 55 -13.59 -1.15 5.05
CA GLY A 55 -14.36 -0.30 5.96
C GLY A 55 -13.59 0.89 6.51
N LEU A 56 -12.38 1.16 6.01
CA LEU A 56 -11.50 2.23 6.49
C LEU A 56 -11.55 3.47 5.59
N PHE A 57 -11.57 4.66 6.21
CA PHE A 57 -11.55 5.95 5.54
C PHE A 57 -10.50 6.83 6.23
N LEU A 58 -9.61 7.43 5.47
CA LEU A 58 -8.48 8.22 5.98
C LEU A 58 -8.63 9.70 5.66
N ALA A 59 -8.12 10.55 6.54
CA ALA A 59 -7.82 11.94 6.27
C ALA A 59 -6.34 12.18 6.58
N LEU A 60 -5.52 12.15 5.53
CA LEU A 60 -4.09 12.37 5.63
C LEU A 60 -3.79 13.87 5.72
N PRO A 61 -2.75 14.27 6.48
CA PRO A 61 -2.24 15.63 6.40
C PRO A 61 -1.69 15.93 5.01
N GLU A 62 -1.65 17.22 4.66
CA GLU A 62 -1.00 17.68 3.44
C GLU A 62 0.46 17.21 3.37
N ASN A 63 0.94 16.88 2.17
CA ASN A 63 2.26 16.32 1.90
C ASN A 63 2.51 14.94 2.50
N TRP A 64 1.46 14.19 2.77
CA TRP A 64 1.51 12.78 3.12
C TRP A 64 0.73 11.94 2.12
N GLU A 65 1.16 10.71 1.94
CA GLU A 65 0.42 9.65 1.26
C GLU A 65 0.34 8.40 2.14
N ALA A 66 -0.63 7.53 1.88
CA ALA A 66 -0.57 6.16 2.34
C ALA A 66 -0.33 5.25 1.12
N GLN A 67 0.59 4.30 1.25
CA GLN A 67 0.85 3.29 0.23
C GLN A 67 0.28 1.96 0.66
N ILE A 68 -0.47 1.33 -0.22
CA ILE A 68 -0.96 -0.03 -0.03
C ILE A 68 -0.02 -0.98 -0.76
N ARG A 69 0.62 -1.85 0.01
CA ARG A 69 1.63 -2.80 -0.43
C ARG A 69 1.19 -4.22 -0.17
N PRO A 70 1.63 -5.20 -0.98
CA PRO A 70 1.34 -6.60 -0.72
C PRO A 70 2.02 -7.10 0.55
N ARG A 71 1.53 -8.22 1.06
CA ARG A 71 2.15 -8.95 2.16
C ARG A 71 2.96 -10.11 1.60
N SER A 72 4.22 -10.20 2.00
CA SER A 72 5.15 -11.25 1.53
C SER A 72 4.64 -12.68 1.78
N GLY A 73 3.97 -12.90 2.91
CA GLY A 73 3.41 -14.21 3.25
C GLY A 73 2.30 -14.65 2.29
N LEU A 74 1.39 -13.74 1.91
CA LEU A 74 0.36 -14.04 0.90
C LEU A 74 0.97 -14.26 -0.49
N ALA A 75 1.94 -13.43 -0.85
CA ALA A 75 2.60 -13.52 -2.14
C ALA A 75 3.28 -14.88 -2.33
N ILE A 76 4.11 -15.32 -1.36
CA ILE A 76 4.88 -16.56 -1.51
C ILE A 76 4.04 -17.82 -1.31
N LYS A 77 3.07 -17.81 -0.40
CA LYS A 77 2.30 -19.02 -0.04
C LYS A 77 1.06 -19.23 -0.89
N GLN A 78 0.42 -18.14 -1.35
CA GLN A 78 -0.89 -18.18 -2.02
C GLN A 78 -0.88 -17.52 -3.39
N GLY A 79 0.22 -16.90 -3.80
CA GLY A 79 0.29 -16.18 -5.07
C GLY A 79 -0.62 -14.94 -5.13
N LEU A 80 -1.10 -14.45 -3.97
CA LEU A 80 -1.93 -13.26 -3.87
C LEU A 80 -1.08 -12.01 -3.69
N THR A 81 -1.34 -10.99 -4.50
CA THR A 81 -0.65 -9.70 -4.41
C THR A 81 -1.59 -8.55 -4.75
N CYS A 82 -1.15 -7.32 -4.47
CA CYS A 82 -1.86 -6.13 -4.93
C CYS A 82 -1.53 -5.90 -6.40
N LEU A 83 -2.55 -5.77 -7.24
CA LEU A 83 -2.34 -5.58 -8.69
C LEU A 83 -1.70 -4.24 -8.99
N ASN A 84 -2.14 -3.16 -8.34
CA ASN A 84 -1.59 -1.81 -8.42
C ASN A 84 -0.58 -1.58 -7.29
N THR A 85 0.60 -2.12 -7.38
CA THR A 85 1.58 -2.06 -6.29
C THR A 85 2.76 -1.13 -6.59
N PRO A 86 3.02 -0.13 -5.72
CA PRO A 86 2.20 0.24 -4.56
C PRO A 86 0.91 0.97 -4.96
N GLY A 87 -0.19 0.70 -4.25
CA GLY A 87 -1.40 1.50 -4.35
C GLY A 87 -1.20 2.86 -3.68
N THR A 88 -1.64 3.94 -4.30
CA THR A 88 -1.49 5.30 -3.77
C THR A 88 -2.81 5.78 -3.19
N ILE A 89 -2.79 6.24 -1.95
CA ILE A 89 -3.89 6.95 -1.29
C ILE A 89 -3.46 8.39 -1.09
N ASP A 90 -4.09 9.28 -1.83
CA ASP A 90 -3.80 10.71 -1.80
C ASP A 90 -4.32 11.37 -0.52
N ALA A 91 -3.71 12.50 -0.12
CA ALA A 91 -4.08 13.21 1.11
C ALA A 91 -5.54 13.70 1.10
N ASP A 92 -6.07 14.05 -0.06
CA ASP A 92 -7.43 14.55 -0.25
C ASP A 92 -8.46 13.46 -0.64
N TYR A 93 -8.04 12.20 -0.74
CA TYR A 93 -8.99 11.09 -0.96
C TYR A 93 -9.83 10.85 0.31
N ARG A 94 -11.17 10.83 0.15
CA ARG A 94 -12.13 10.63 1.24
C ARG A 94 -13.00 9.39 1.08
N GLY A 95 -12.75 8.61 0.01
CA GLY A 95 -13.45 7.34 -0.21
C GLY A 95 -12.96 6.23 0.71
N GLU A 96 -13.63 5.11 0.66
CA GLU A 96 -13.21 3.90 1.35
C GLU A 96 -11.87 3.39 0.80
N LEU A 97 -10.95 3.06 1.69
CA LEU A 97 -9.75 2.33 1.35
C LEU A 97 -10.13 0.92 0.93
N LYS A 98 -9.83 0.57 -0.31
CA LYS A 98 -10.07 -0.77 -0.87
C LYS A 98 -8.78 -1.31 -1.46
N VAL A 99 -8.62 -2.62 -1.42
CA VAL A 99 -7.43 -3.32 -1.91
C VAL A 99 -7.77 -4.07 -3.19
N ILE A 100 -7.02 -3.83 -4.26
CA ILE A 100 -7.14 -4.59 -5.51
C ILE A 100 -6.20 -5.79 -5.42
N LEU A 101 -6.74 -6.98 -5.13
CA LEU A 101 -5.99 -8.22 -5.15
C LEU A 101 -6.08 -8.90 -6.51
N ILE A 102 -4.99 -9.58 -6.88
CA ILE A 102 -4.94 -10.51 -8.01
C ILE A 102 -4.41 -11.86 -7.52
N ASN A 103 -4.99 -12.94 -8.06
CA ASN A 103 -4.52 -14.30 -7.81
C ASN A 103 -3.59 -14.75 -8.97
N LEU A 104 -2.29 -14.81 -8.70
CA LEU A 104 -1.26 -15.28 -9.65
C LEU A 104 -0.89 -16.76 -9.43
N SER A 105 -1.62 -17.48 -8.57
CA SER A 105 -1.45 -18.92 -8.40
C SER A 105 -2.24 -19.72 -9.46
N THR A 106 -2.03 -21.02 -9.47
CA THR A 106 -2.72 -21.95 -10.37
C THR A 106 -4.03 -22.49 -9.81
N GLU A 107 -4.35 -22.15 -8.58
CA GLU A 107 -5.54 -22.63 -7.87
C GLU A 107 -6.42 -21.47 -7.38
N ALA A 108 -7.70 -21.73 -7.16
CA ALA A 108 -8.58 -20.73 -6.55
C ALA A 108 -8.12 -20.43 -5.12
N GLN A 109 -8.11 -19.16 -4.77
CA GLN A 109 -7.80 -18.67 -3.42
C GLN A 109 -9.05 -18.07 -2.79
N VAL A 110 -9.23 -18.27 -1.49
CA VAL A 110 -10.40 -17.76 -0.75
C VAL A 110 -9.95 -16.69 0.22
N ILE A 111 -10.65 -15.56 0.20
CA ILE A 111 -10.48 -14.46 1.17
C ILE A 111 -11.67 -14.51 2.13
N LEU A 112 -11.36 -14.55 3.42
CA LEU A 112 -12.33 -14.52 4.49
C LEU A 112 -12.40 -13.13 5.13
N ASP A 113 -13.53 -12.82 5.77
CA ASP A 113 -13.64 -11.63 6.61
C ASP A 113 -12.54 -11.61 7.69
N GLY A 114 -11.87 -10.48 7.86
CA GLY A 114 -10.77 -10.33 8.80
C GLY A 114 -9.39 -10.78 8.31
N ASP A 115 -9.29 -11.42 7.14
CA ASP A 115 -7.99 -11.77 6.56
C ASP A 115 -7.13 -10.52 6.36
N ARG A 116 -5.86 -10.61 6.74
CA ARG A 116 -4.86 -9.57 6.49
C ARG A 116 -4.39 -9.66 5.05
N ILE A 117 -4.91 -8.79 4.19
CA ILE A 117 -4.77 -8.87 2.73
C ILE A 117 -3.69 -7.97 2.14
N ALA A 118 -3.30 -6.94 2.87
CA ALA A 118 -2.29 -5.95 2.45
C ALA A 118 -1.64 -5.33 3.69
N GLN A 119 -0.68 -4.46 3.47
CA GLN A 119 -0.14 -3.57 4.49
C GLN A 119 -0.16 -2.13 4.01
N MET A 120 -0.38 -1.21 4.94
CA MET A 120 -0.40 0.23 4.70
C MET A 120 0.85 0.86 5.30
N VAL A 121 1.54 1.67 4.49
CA VAL A 121 2.73 2.43 4.89
C VAL A 121 2.47 3.90 4.65
N PHE A 122 2.69 4.74 5.66
CA PHE A 122 2.61 6.19 5.52
C PHE A 122 3.95 6.77 5.08
N GLN A 123 3.88 7.70 4.13
CA GLN A 123 5.06 8.31 3.54
C GLN A 123 4.86 9.83 3.44
N LYS A 124 5.83 10.60 3.90
CA LYS A 124 5.91 12.02 3.58
C LYS A 124 6.38 12.19 2.16
N ILE A 125 5.74 13.08 1.40
CA ILE A 125 6.05 13.32 -0.01
C ILE A 125 6.53 14.76 -0.22
N GLU A 126 7.43 14.91 -1.19
CA GLU A 126 7.82 16.20 -1.71
C GLU A 126 7.08 16.48 -3.03
N LYS A 127 6.44 17.63 -3.13
CA LYS A 127 5.83 18.08 -4.39
C LYS A 127 6.85 18.84 -5.19
N VAL A 128 6.97 18.51 -6.46
CA VAL A 128 7.91 19.13 -7.39
C VAL A 128 7.17 19.95 -8.43
N ILE A 129 7.85 20.99 -8.95
CA ILE A 129 7.41 21.74 -10.11
C ILE A 129 8.21 21.21 -11.32
N LEU A 130 7.49 20.80 -12.36
CA LEU A 130 8.12 20.36 -13.61
C LEU A 130 8.40 21.58 -14.48
N GLU A 131 9.67 21.82 -14.79
CA GLU A 131 10.14 22.83 -15.72
C GLU A 131 10.45 22.18 -17.06
N LYS A 132 9.77 22.62 -18.12
CA LYS A 132 10.03 22.12 -19.46
C LYS A 132 11.30 22.76 -20.01
N VAL A 133 12.28 21.93 -20.32
CA VAL A 133 13.53 22.34 -20.97
C VAL A 133 13.75 21.55 -22.27
N GLU A 134 14.62 22.04 -23.16
CA GLU A 134 14.96 21.33 -24.40
C GLU A 134 15.92 20.16 -24.15
N THR A 135 16.84 20.30 -23.20
CA THR A 135 17.84 19.29 -22.85
C THR A 135 18.11 19.32 -21.35
N VAL A 136 18.51 18.18 -20.79
CA VAL A 136 19.01 18.05 -19.42
C VAL A 136 20.52 17.85 -19.45
N GLU A 137 21.19 18.19 -18.34
CA GLU A 137 22.65 17.99 -18.21
C GLU A 137 23.02 16.52 -18.39
N ALA A 138 24.13 16.30 -19.10
CA ALA A 138 24.68 14.95 -19.26
C ALA A 138 25.29 14.44 -17.96
N THR A 139 25.18 13.14 -17.72
CA THR A 139 25.78 12.44 -16.57
C THR A 139 26.66 11.31 -17.07
N GLU A 140 27.57 10.81 -16.21
CA GLU A 140 28.40 9.65 -16.51
C GLU A 140 27.56 8.42 -16.91
N ARG A 141 26.42 8.20 -16.22
CA ARG A 141 25.49 7.14 -16.55
C ARG A 141 24.79 7.32 -17.91
N GLY A 142 24.54 8.56 -18.31
CA GLY A 142 23.82 8.90 -19.54
C GLY A 142 22.45 8.21 -19.63
N SER A 143 22.16 7.59 -20.77
CA SER A 143 20.91 6.87 -21.03
C SER A 143 20.93 5.40 -20.56
N GLY A 144 21.98 4.95 -19.88
CA GLY A 144 22.10 3.57 -19.41
C GLY A 144 21.00 3.17 -18.43
N GLY A 145 20.23 2.15 -18.79
CA GLY A 145 19.11 1.62 -18.02
C GLY A 145 18.77 0.20 -18.48
N PHE A 146 17.64 -0.33 -18.00
CA PHE A 146 17.09 -1.63 -18.40
C PHE A 146 18.10 -2.79 -18.31
N GLY A 147 18.94 -2.79 -17.26
CA GLY A 147 19.92 -3.86 -17.04
C GLY A 147 21.24 -3.67 -17.79
N HIS A 148 21.60 -2.44 -18.22
CA HIS A 148 22.84 -2.16 -18.92
C HIS A 148 24.11 -2.55 -18.14
N THR A 149 24.03 -2.74 -16.81
CA THR A 149 25.11 -3.27 -15.96
C THR A 149 25.24 -4.78 -15.99
N GLY A 150 24.34 -5.49 -16.71
CA GLY A 150 24.33 -6.96 -16.83
C GLY A 150 23.75 -7.67 -15.60
N LYS A 151 23.79 -9.00 -15.65
CA LYS A 151 23.33 -9.88 -14.56
C LYS A 151 24.48 -10.36 -13.64
N LYS A 152 25.74 -10.08 -14.00
CA LYS A 152 26.94 -10.43 -13.23
C LYS A 152 27.91 -9.26 -13.25
#